data_bf92f24b203d9910b74e6696541bb810
#
_entry.id   bf92f24b203d9910b74e6696541bb810
#
_cell.length_a   1.000
_cell.length_b   1.000
_cell.length_c   1.000
_cell.angle_alpha   90.00
_cell.angle_beta   90.00
_cell.angle_gamma   90.00
#
_symmetry.space_group_name_H-M   'P 1'
#
loop_
_entity.id
_entity.type
_entity.pdbx_description
1 polymer ?
#
loop_
_entity_poly.entity_id
_entity_poly.type
_entity_poly.pdbx_seq_one_letter_code
_entity_poly.pdbx_strand_id
1 'polypeptide(L)'
;MTEDLKWSNYDFSKIPFEDIVSVGQRTLLYRDLFTVSWLLGRFCNYKCSYCWPYARSDRKDHRPTDLCFKTIDEIKRQARGNGFNSFHFSLSGGEPTFHPGYLDILKHLADDVSNTNYTSVHMTSNCSRNMRWFEDYVEKVKPFHRASITASLHTEHLNTTEKMQDFADKLILCQEHDVQVTINMVMVPEWFEKDWDNALFFHEQGINVTLKPQSDPTASRVVDGYTDEMLQRLYNGMPQMAYTESKRQWNNRPRPSFELPPYTIGDNDKSVPWHMQIEFKDSTGKKWYMDQAERFNAFNFNKFKGWECTSGFKGIIIR
;
A
#
# COMPACT_ATOMS: atom_id res chain seq x y z
N MET A 1 -19.98 -19.58 -13.38
CA MET A 1 -18.58 -19.31 -13.78
C MET A 1 -18.58 -17.91 -14.38
N THR A 2 -18.18 -16.93 -13.63
CA THR A 2 -17.87 -15.61 -14.18
C THR A 2 -16.57 -15.77 -14.93
N GLU A 3 -16.60 -15.66 -16.26
CA GLU A 3 -15.39 -15.51 -17.04
C GLU A 3 -14.60 -14.38 -16.41
N ASP A 4 -13.44 -14.68 -15.86
CA ASP A 4 -12.47 -13.69 -15.43
C ASP A 4 -12.13 -12.87 -16.68
N LEU A 5 -12.73 -11.69 -16.78
CA LEU A 5 -12.34 -10.71 -17.78
C LEU A 5 -10.87 -10.39 -17.54
N LYS A 6 -10.02 -11.06 -18.31
CA LYS A 6 -8.58 -10.79 -18.26
C LYS A 6 -8.37 -9.35 -18.67
N TRP A 7 -7.46 -8.68 -17.99
CA TRP A 7 -6.97 -7.34 -18.32
C TRP A 7 -6.67 -7.16 -19.80
N SER A 8 -6.17 -8.23 -20.46
CA SER A 8 -5.91 -8.28 -21.90
C SER A 8 -7.12 -7.98 -22.78
N ASN A 9 -8.33 -8.06 -22.24
CA ASN A 9 -9.56 -7.82 -23.00
C ASN A 9 -10.08 -6.39 -22.89
N TYR A 10 -9.47 -5.56 -22.03
CA TYR A 10 -9.83 -4.16 -21.89
C TYR A 10 -8.87 -3.28 -22.70
N ASP A 11 -9.41 -2.60 -23.70
CA ASP A 11 -8.62 -1.75 -24.59
C ASP A 11 -8.49 -0.34 -24.01
N PHE A 12 -7.40 -0.10 -23.28
CA PHE A 12 -7.08 1.20 -22.69
C PHE A 12 -6.81 2.29 -23.73
N SER A 13 -6.47 1.91 -24.98
CA SER A 13 -6.23 2.88 -26.05
C SER A 13 -7.49 3.63 -26.44
N LYS A 14 -8.66 3.12 -26.06
CA LYS A 14 -9.95 3.76 -26.28
C LYS A 14 -10.30 4.87 -25.29
N ILE A 15 -9.50 5.06 -24.23
CA ILE A 15 -9.73 6.16 -23.29
C ILE A 15 -9.27 7.46 -23.93
N PRO A 16 -10.17 8.41 -24.18
CA PRO A 16 -9.85 9.71 -24.79
C PRO A 16 -9.24 10.62 -23.71
N PHE A 17 -7.99 10.42 -23.33
CA PHE A 17 -7.36 11.13 -22.22
C PHE A 17 -7.39 12.65 -22.38
N GLU A 18 -7.42 13.16 -23.58
CA GLU A 18 -7.55 14.59 -23.89
C GLU A 18 -8.90 15.16 -23.52
N ASP A 19 -9.96 14.34 -23.52
CA ASP A 19 -11.34 14.74 -23.21
C ASP A 19 -11.73 14.45 -21.76
N ILE A 20 -10.82 13.84 -20.97
CA ILE A 20 -11.10 13.50 -19.57
C ILE A 20 -11.20 14.76 -18.73
N VAL A 21 -12.28 14.91 -18.02
CA VAL A 21 -12.59 16.05 -17.14
C VAL A 21 -12.62 15.69 -15.67
N SER A 22 -12.69 14.41 -15.33
CA SER A 22 -12.56 13.97 -13.94
C SER A 22 -11.90 12.61 -13.80
N VAL A 23 -11.14 12.45 -12.73
CA VAL A 23 -10.55 11.18 -12.29
C VAL A 23 -10.93 10.96 -10.85
N GLY A 24 -11.41 9.78 -10.54
CA GLY A 24 -11.83 9.43 -9.20
C GLY A 24 -11.74 7.94 -8.91
N GLN A 25 -12.11 7.58 -7.71
CA GLN A 25 -12.23 6.18 -7.33
C GLN A 25 -13.65 5.71 -7.61
N ARG A 26 -13.74 4.52 -8.18
CA ARG A 26 -14.99 3.96 -8.64
C ARG A 26 -15.94 3.54 -7.53
N THR A 27 -15.41 3.11 -6.40
CA THR A 27 -16.18 2.42 -5.38
C THR A 27 -16.87 3.36 -4.39
N LEU A 28 -18.10 3.05 -3.99
CA LEU A 28 -18.86 3.83 -2.99
C LEU A 28 -18.09 3.92 -1.65
N LEU A 29 -17.39 2.85 -1.27
CA LEU A 29 -16.58 2.84 -0.07
C LEU A 29 -15.59 4.01 -0.03
N TYR A 30 -14.94 4.28 -1.16
CA TYR A 30 -13.96 5.35 -1.22
C TYR A 30 -14.58 6.75 -1.29
N ARG A 31 -15.89 6.87 -1.52
CA ARG A 31 -16.59 8.17 -1.44
C ARG A 31 -16.69 8.65 -0.01
N ASP A 32 -16.86 7.71 0.93
CA ASP A 32 -16.99 7.96 2.36
C ASP A 32 -15.65 7.77 3.12
N LEU A 33 -14.56 7.49 2.41
CA LEU A 33 -13.28 7.17 3.01
C LEU A 33 -12.44 8.43 3.25
N PHE A 34 -12.09 8.66 4.51
CA PHE A 34 -11.09 9.65 4.90
C PHE A 34 -9.74 8.97 5.12
N THR A 35 -8.71 9.41 4.39
CA THR A 35 -7.38 8.81 4.42
C THR A 35 -6.43 9.65 5.27
N VAL A 36 -5.74 9.00 6.19
CA VAL A 36 -4.70 9.60 7.03
C VAL A 36 -3.37 8.94 6.72
N SER A 37 -2.44 9.70 6.13
CA SER A 37 -1.05 9.28 5.98
C SER A 37 -0.23 9.92 7.09
N TRP A 38 0.35 9.11 7.99
CA TRP A 38 0.99 9.59 9.19
C TRP A 38 2.42 9.10 9.34
N LEU A 39 3.35 10.04 9.40
CA LEU A 39 4.73 9.79 9.78
C LEU A 39 4.83 9.88 11.32
N LEU A 40 4.81 8.75 12.02
CA LEU A 40 4.84 8.68 13.49
C LEU A 40 6.15 9.15 14.11
N GLY A 41 7.18 9.31 13.30
CA GLY A 41 8.49 9.82 13.67
C GLY A 41 9.50 9.53 12.56
N ARG A 42 10.68 10.09 12.69
CA ARG A 42 11.77 9.93 11.70
C ARG A 42 12.85 8.95 12.14
N PHE A 43 12.80 8.47 13.38
CA PHE A 43 13.77 7.48 13.86
C PHE A 43 13.70 6.22 13.02
N CYS A 44 14.86 5.73 12.59
CA CYS A 44 15.02 4.43 11.94
C CYS A 44 16.27 3.75 12.48
N ASN A 45 16.13 2.47 12.80
CA ASN A 45 17.26 1.64 13.23
C ASN A 45 18.16 1.20 12.07
N TYR A 46 17.70 1.33 10.82
CA TYR A 46 18.49 1.07 9.61
C TYR A 46 19.09 2.35 9.04
N LYS A 47 20.23 2.20 8.33
CA LYS A 47 20.97 3.28 7.68
C LYS A 47 21.21 2.92 6.21
N CYS A 48 20.12 2.64 5.48
CA CYS A 48 20.20 2.27 4.07
C CYS A 48 20.85 3.39 3.25
N SER A 49 21.79 3.03 2.38
CA SER A 49 22.57 3.99 1.56
C SER A 49 21.70 4.81 0.61
N TYR A 50 20.60 4.22 0.13
CA TYR A 50 19.64 4.84 -0.78
C TYR A 50 18.48 5.56 -0.07
N CYS A 51 18.46 5.58 1.27
CA CYS A 51 17.40 6.27 1.99
C CYS A 51 17.52 7.78 1.81
N TRP A 52 16.41 8.44 1.55
CA TRP A 52 16.38 9.89 1.43
C TRP A 52 16.85 10.56 2.74
N PRO A 53 17.76 11.53 2.68
CA PRO A 53 18.36 12.12 3.87
C PRO A 53 17.35 12.76 4.85
N TYR A 54 16.21 13.22 4.32
CA TYR A 54 15.14 13.83 5.11
C TYR A 54 14.14 12.82 5.68
N ALA A 55 14.18 11.55 5.22
CA ALA A 55 13.19 10.54 5.60
C ALA A 55 13.48 9.90 6.96
N ARG A 56 14.74 9.93 7.43
CA ARG A 56 15.14 9.28 8.68
C ARG A 56 15.92 10.22 9.61
N SER A 57 15.97 9.85 10.88
CA SER A 57 16.79 10.50 11.94
C SER A 57 17.33 9.44 12.89
N ASP A 58 18.47 9.70 13.49
CA ASP A 58 19.01 8.87 14.58
C ASP A 58 18.41 9.24 15.95
N ARG A 59 17.61 10.31 16.01
CA ARG A 59 16.97 10.77 17.25
C ARG A 59 15.65 10.02 17.47
N LYS A 60 15.48 9.49 18.68
CA LYS A 60 14.26 8.84 19.14
C LYS A 60 13.25 9.87 19.67
N ASP A 61 13.00 10.90 18.87
CA ASP A 61 12.08 12.00 19.16
C ASP A 61 10.65 11.65 18.71
N HIS A 62 10.13 10.56 19.23
CA HIS A 62 8.76 10.14 18.96
C HIS A 62 7.76 11.10 19.61
N ARG A 63 6.64 11.32 18.96
CA ARG A 63 5.53 12.06 19.57
C ARG A 63 5.00 11.31 20.79
N PRO A 64 4.57 12.00 21.85
CA PRO A 64 3.91 11.33 22.99
C PRO A 64 2.68 10.54 22.53
N THR A 65 2.51 9.35 23.06
CA THR A 65 1.41 8.44 22.66
C THR A 65 0.03 9.04 22.95
N ASP A 66 -0.13 9.75 24.07
CA ASP A 66 -1.37 10.46 24.41
C ASP A 66 -1.71 11.59 23.42
N LEU A 67 -0.69 12.26 22.88
CA LEU A 67 -0.91 13.23 21.82
C LEU A 67 -1.36 12.55 20.52
N CYS A 68 -0.82 11.37 20.22
CA CYS A 68 -1.29 10.57 19.08
C CYS A 68 -2.78 10.21 19.23
N PHE A 69 -3.21 9.77 20.41
CA PHE A 69 -4.62 9.48 20.70
C PHE A 69 -5.52 10.70 20.47
N LYS A 70 -5.19 11.83 21.09
CA LYS A 70 -5.92 13.09 20.89
C LYS A 70 -6.01 13.52 19.43
N THR A 71 -4.93 13.29 18.67
CA THR A 71 -4.89 13.60 17.24
C THR A 71 -5.84 12.70 16.45
N ILE A 72 -5.86 11.40 16.76
CA ILE A 72 -6.79 10.43 16.14
C ILE A 72 -8.24 10.82 16.41
N ASP A 73 -8.56 11.10 17.66
CA ASP A 73 -9.92 11.45 18.08
C ASP A 73 -10.40 12.72 17.37
N GLU A 74 -9.55 13.73 17.29
CA GLU A 74 -9.88 14.99 16.64
C GLU A 74 -10.05 14.82 15.13
N ILE A 75 -9.19 14.02 14.46
CA ILE A 75 -9.33 13.70 13.05
C ILE A 75 -10.67 13.01 12.80
N LYS A 76 -11.00 11.96 13.57
CA LYS A 76 -12.26 11.22 13.42
C LYS A 76 -13.46 12.13 13.68
N ARG A 77 -13.37 12.99 14.70
CA ARG A 77 -14.44 13.95 15.03
C ARG A 77 -14.70 14.93 13.87
N GLN A 78 -13.65 15.54 13.34
CA GLN A 78 -13.77 16.48 12.22
C GLN A 78 -14.24 15.80 10.93
N ALA A 79 -13.70 14.64 10.61
CA ALA A 79 -14.09 13.88 9.43
C ALA A 79 -15.58 13.51 9.49
N ARG A 80 -16.07 13.02 10.64
CA ARG A 80 -17.49 12.73 10.84
C ARG A 80 -18.37 13.97 10.71
N GLY A 81 -17.93 15.12 11.21
CA GLY A 81 -18.61 16.39 11.05
C GLY A 81 -18.76 16.81 9.57
N ASN A 82 -17.91 16.26 8.69
CA ASN A 82 -17.96 16.48 7.24
C ASN A 82 -18.54 15.27 6.47
N GLY A 83 -19.22 14.35 7.14
CA GLY A 83 -19.92 13.23 6.51
C GLY A 83 -19.07 11.98 6.23
N PHE A 84 -17.82 11.92 6.70
CA PHE A 84 -16.98 10.73 6.54
C PHE A 84 -17.11 9.81 7.77
N ASN A 85 -17.45 8.54 7.55
CA ASN A 85 -17.46 7.52 8.60
C ASN A 85 -16.70 6.24 8.21
N SER A 86 -15.87 6.34 7.19
CA SER A 86 -14.90 5.31 6.82
C SER A 86 -13.48 5.89 6.90
N PHE A 87 -12.52 5.11 7.39
CA PHE A 87 -11.17 5.59 7.67
C PHE A 87 -10.10 4.65 7.14
N HIS A 88 -9.03 5.23 6.62
CA HIS A 88 -7.79 4.53 6.32
C HIS A 88 -6.63 5.24 7.00
N PHE A 89 -5.93 4.54 7.89
CA PHE A 89 -4.72 5.04 8.54
C PHE A 89 -3.50 4.35 7.99
N SER A 90 -2.66 5.08 7.27
CA SER A 90 -1.35 4.62 6.78
C SER A 90 -0.26 5.15 7.72
N LEU A 91 0.31 4.24 8.51
CA LEU A 91 1.32 4.54 9.52
C LEU A 91 2.71 4.23 8.97
N SER A 92 3.55 5.24 8.90
CA SER A 92 4.91 5.16 8.36
C SER A 92 5.86 6.07 9.13
N GLY A 93 7.04 6.32 8.58
CA GLY A 93 8.04 7.18 9.19
C GLY A 93 9.46 6.76 8.79
N GLY A 94 10.42 6.92 9.67
CA GLY A 94 11.69 6.21 9.58
C GLY A 94 11.42 4.72 9.72
N GLU A 95 11.32 4.22 10.96
CA GLU A 95 10.76 2.90 11.26
C GLU A 95 9.66 3.05 12.31
N PRO A 96 8.38 2.98 11.92
CA PRO A 96 7.26 3.31 12.80
C PRO A 96 7.12 2.35 13.98
N THR A 97 7.55 1.08 13.83
CA THR A 97 7.43 0.07 14.88
C THR A 97 8.31 0.37 16.10
N PHE A 98 9.26 1.29 15.99
CA PHE A 98 10.07 1.77 17.13
C PHE A 98 9.38 2.89 17.92
N HIS A 99 8.26 3.40 17.47
CA HIS A 99 7.43 4.26 18.31
C HIS A 99 6.99 3.48 19.55
N PRO A 100 7.27 3.95 20.78
CA PRO A 100 7.03 3.16 22.00
C PRO A 100 5.57 2.77 22.20
N GLY A 101 4.65 3.60 21.76
CA GLY A 101 3.20 3.36 21.84
C GLY A 101 2.58 2.85 20.53
N TYR A 102 3.32 2.27 19.60
CA TYR A 102 2.75 1.86 18.30
C TYR A 102 1.55 0.90 18.44
N LEU A 103 1.70 -0.16 19.26
CA LEU A 103 0.64 -1.13 19.50
C LEU A 103 -0.54 -0.53 20.28
N ASP A 104 -0.28 0.46 21.14
CA ASP A 104 -1.33 1.20 21.84
C ASP A 104 -2.11 2.14 20.91
N ILE A 105 -1.42 2.73 19.91
CA ILE A 105 -2.06 3.52 18.85
C ILE A 105 -2.99 2.62 18.02
N LEU A 106 -2.55 1.43 17.65
CA LEU A 106 -3.42 0.48 16.95
C LEU A 106 -4.63 0.09 17.79
N LYS A 107 -4.44 -0.19 19.07
CA LYS A 107 -5.55 -0.48 20.00
C LYS A 107 -6.53 0.68 20.07
N HIS A 108 -6.05 1.91 20.25
CA HIS A 108 -6.90 3.10 20.30
C HIS A 108 -7.69 3.34 19.00
N LEU A 109 -7.06 3.07 17.84
CA LEU A 109 -7.75 3.08 16.56
C LEU A 109 -8.84 2.02 16.47
N ALA A 110 -8.59 0.83 17.05
CA ALA A 110 -9.50 -0.32 17.01
C ALA A 110 -10.72 -0.14 17.92
N ASP A 111 -10.61 0.59 19.02
CA ASP A 111 -11.68 0.78 20.01
C ASP A 111 -12.97 1.37 19.42
N ASP A 112 -12.88 2.02 18.26
CA ASP A 112 -14.01 2.70 17.61
C ASP A 112 -14.41 2.07 16.24
N VAL A 113 -13.81 0.96 15.87
CA VAL A 113 -14.06 0.32 14.56
C VAL A 113 -15.54 -0.06 14.39
N SER A 114 -16.19 -0.56 15.44
CA SER A 114 -17.61 -0.94 15.42
C SER A 114 -18.56 0.23 15.15
N ASN A 115 -18.11 1.47 15.34
CA ASN A 115 -18.89 2.69 15.09
C ASN A 115 -18.61 3.28 13.70
N THR A 116 -17.86 2.60 12.86
CA THR A 116 -17.49 3.05 11.51
C THR A 116 -18.09 2.15 10.46
N ASN A 117 -18.33 2.69 9.26
CA ASN A 117 -18.72 1.88 8.11
C ASN A 117 -17.55 1.01 7.64
N TYR A 118 -16.34 1.53 7.74
CA TYR A 118 -15.11 0.81 7.40
C TYR A 118 -13.91 1.47 8.06
N THR A 119 -13.01 0.67 8.63
CA THR A 119 -11.70 1.17 9.08
C THR A 119 -10.62 0.19 8.70
N SER A 120 -9.59 0.71 8.07
CA SER A 120 -8.40 -0.06 7.69
C SER A 120 -7.13 0.61 8.19
N VAL A 121 -6.12 -0.22 8.43
CA VAL A 121 -4.78 0.23 8.80
C VAL A 121 -3.74 -0.31 7.83
N HIS A 122 -2.75 0.50 7.56
CA HIS A 122 -1.58 0.13 6.78
C HIS A 122 -0.32 0.48 7.54
N MET A 123 0.66 -0.41 7.50
CA MET A 123 2.00 -0.18 8.06
C MET A 123 3.05 -0.27 6.95
N THR A 124 3.96 0.71 6.89
CA THR A 124 5.20 0.58 6.12
C THR A 124 6.34 0.38 7.10
N SER A 125 7.03 -0.76 7.04
CA SER A 125 8.05 -1.15 8.03
C SER A 125 9.19 -1.93 7.41
N ASN A 126 10.39 -1.81 7.97
CA ASN A 126 11.51 -2.68 7.66
C ASN A 126 11.45 -4.04 8.38
N CYS A 127 10.40 -4.30 9.13
CA CYS A 127 10.10 -5.54 9.84
C CYS A 127 11.24 -6.04 10.76
N SER A 128 12.04 -5.12 11.31
CA SER A 128 13.19 -5.48 12.16
C SER A 128 12.85 -5.80 13.61
N ARG A 129 11.59 -5.65 14.03
CA ARG A 129 11.14 -6.11 15.35
C ARG A 129 11.19 -7.64 15.41
N ASN A 130 11.30 -8.19 16.61
CA ASN A 130 11.31 -9.65 16.81
C ASN A 130 9.94 -10.28 16.56
N MET A 131 9.90 -11.61 16.42
CA MET A 131 8.68 -12.37 16.16
C MET A 131 7.58 -12.09 17.20
N ARG A 132 7.94 -12.03 18.50
CA ARG A 132 6.98 -11.73 19.58
C ARG A 132 6.22 -10.43 19.35
N TRP A 133 6.88 -9.40 18.85
CA TRP A 133 6.23 -8.13 18.52
C TRP A 133 5.21 -8.31 17.37
N PHE A 134 5.51 -9.16 16.37
CA PHE A 134 4.57 -9.44 15.27
C PHE A 134 3.39 -10.29 15.74
N GLU A 135 3.58 -11.22 16.68
CA GLU A 135 2.48 -11.94 17.35
C GLU A 135 1.53 -10.95 18.05
N ASP A 136 2.08 -9.99 18.79
CA ASP A 136 1.28 -8.94 19.41
C ASP A 136 0.60 -8.02 18.38
N TYR A 137 1.29 -7.70 17.27
CA TYR A 137 0.75 -6.87 16.19
C TYR A 137 -0.46 -7.49 15.52
N VAL A 138 -0.39 -8.77 15.13
CA VAL A 138 -1.52 -9.43 14.45
C VAL A 138 -2.75 -9.49 15.34
N GLU A 139 -2.59 -9.65 16.67
CA GLU A 139 -3.69 -9.56 17.61
C GLU A 139 -4.31 -8.15 17.66
N LYS A 140 -3.50 -7.11 17.59
CA LYS A 140 -3.99 -5.71 17.63
C LYS A 140 -4.72 -5.30 16.37
N VAL A 141 -4.41 -5.91 15.23
CA VAL A 141 -5.06 -5.53 13.96
C VAL A 141 -6.29 -6.36 13.61
N LYS A 142 -6.59 -7.44 14.34
CA LYS A 142 -7.78 -8.28 14.14
C LYS A 142 -9.11 -7.51 14.11
N PRO A 143 -9.34 -6.46 14.93
CA PRO A 143 -10.62 -5.74 14.91
C PRO A 143 -10.86 -4.92 13.64
N PHE A 144 -9.82 -4.61 12.87
CA PHE A 144 -9.96 -3.79 11.68
C PHE A 144 -10.61 -4.56 10.54
N HIS A 145 -11.40 -3.87 9.73
CA HIS A 145 -11.97 -4.43 8.52
C HIS A 145 -10.88 -4.87 7.52
N ARG A 146 -9.72 -4.23 7.56
CA ARG A 146 -8.55 -4.60 6.77
C ARG A 146 -7.27 -4.12 7.43
N ALA A 147 -6.28 -4.98 7.47
CA ALA A 147 -4.92 -4.63 7.82
C ALA A 147 -3.96 -4.98 6.68
N SER A 148 -2.93 -4.18 6.49
CA SER A 148 -1.93 -4.43 5.46
C SER A 148 -0.55 -3.95 5.87
N ILE A 149 0.48 -4.60 5.33
CA ILE A 149 1.88 -4.25 5.52
C ILE A 149 2.55 -4.09 4.15
N THR A 150 3.21 -2.96 3.96
CA THR A 150 4.30 -2.84 3.01
C THR A 150 5.62 -3.08 3.76
N ALA A 151 6.17 -4.27 3.60
CA ALA A 151 7.45 -4.66 4.18
C ALA A 151 8.60 -4.17 3.30
N SER A 152 9.40 -3.26 3.82
CA SER A 152 10.56 -2.73 3.08
C SER A 152 11.74 -3.69 3.21
N LEU A 153 12.04 -4.41 2.15
CA LEU A 153 13.20 -5.31 2.08
C LEU A 153 14.48 -4.50 1.82
N HIS A 154 15.38 -4.53 2.78
CA HIS A 154 16.65 -3.82 2.73
C HIS A 154 17.82 -4.82 2.80
N THR A 155 18.33 -5.23 1.65
CA THR A 155 19.38 -6.28 1.54
C THR A 155 20.71 -5.89 2.16
N GLU A 156 20.98 -4.61 2.35
CA GLU A 156 22.13 -4.13 3.14
C GLU A 156 22.09 -4.63 4.60
N HIS A 157 20.89 -4.83 5.15
CA HIS A 157 20.68 -5.24 6.54
C HIS A 157 20.26 -6.71 6.66
N LEU A 158 19.54 -7.23 5.66
CA LEU A 158 19.10 -8.62 5.56
C LEU A 158 20.08 -9.41 4.68
N ASN A 159 21.32 -9.52 5.15
CA ASN A 159 22.46 -9.98 4.37
C ASN A 159 22.88 -11.44 4.67
N THR A 160 22.08 -12.18 5.44
CA THR A 160 22.26 -13.62 5.67
C THR A 160 20.95 -14.36 5.48
N THR A 161 21.04 -15.67 5.17
CA THR A 161 19.87 -16.53 4.96
C THR A 161 18.96 -16.56 6.19
N GLU A 162 19.55 -16.59 7.40
CA GLU A 162 18.80 -16.63 8.66
C GLU A 162 17.97 -15.34 8.85
N LYS A 163 18.53 -14.18 8.53
CA LYS A 163 17.81 -12.91 8.61
C LYS A 163 16.71 -12.80 7.58
N MET A 164 16.95 -13.32 6.37
CA MET A 164 15.94 -13.36 5.32
C MET A 164 14.79 -14.29 5.69
N GLN A 165 15.10 -15.45 6.27
CA GLN A 165 14.09 -16.38 6.73
C GLN A 165 13.29 -15.81 7.92
N ASP A 166 13.93 -15.20 8.92
CA ASP A 166 13.24 -14.52 10.03
C ASP A 166 12.30 -13.39 9.51
N PHE A 167 12.72 -12.66 8.48
CA PHE A 167 11.87 -11.67 7.84
C PHE A 167 10.67 -12.33 7.12
N ALA A 168 10.90 -13.43 6.38
CA ALA A 168 9.84 -14.17 5.71
C ALA A 168 8.84 -14.76 6.70
N ASP A 169 9.30 -15.37 7.79
CA ASP A 169 8.46 -16.00 8.81
C ASP A 169 7.49 -14.99 9.45
N LYS A 170 7.94 -13.76 9.71
CA LYS A 170 7.09 -12.68 10.23
C LYS A 170 6.00 -12.27 9.23
N LEU A 171 6.33 -12.25 7.96
CA LEU A 171 5.38 -11.90 6.91
C LEU A 171 4.36 -13.02 6.67
N ILE A 172 4.81 -14.27 6.74
CA ILE A 172 3.94 -15.46 6.66
C ILE A 172 2.98 -15.46 7.85
N LEU A 173 3.46 -15.21 9.08
CA LEU A 173 2.60 -15.06 10.26
C LEU A 173 1.52 -14.00 10.02
N CYS A 174 1.89 -12.84 9.45
CA CYS A 174 0.93 -11.80 9.14
C CYS A 174 -0.12 -12.28 8.11
N GLN A 175 0.30 -12.99 7.06
CA GLN A 175 -0.61 -13.55 6.06
C GLN A 175 -1.57 -14.58 6.66
N GLU A 176 -1.11 -15.42 7.57
CA GLU A 176 -1.91 -16.42 8.27
C GLU A 176 -3.00 -15.78 9.16
N HIS A 177 -2.80 -14.52 9.55
CA HIS A 177 -3.75 -13.74 10.36
C HIS A 177 -4.49 -12.66 9.52
N ASP A 178 -4.69 -12.90 8.23
CA ASP A 178 -5.45 -12.04 7.31
C ASP A 178 -4.90 -10.62 7.12
N VAL A 179 -3.63 -10.41 7.43
CA VAL A 179 -2.93 -9.16 7.10
C VAL A 179 -2.40 -9.26 5.67
N GLN A 180 -2.78 -8.33 4.81
CA GLN A 180 -2.21 -8.26 3.47
C GLN A 180 -0.75 -7.84 3.52
N VAL A 181 0.10 -8.60 2.87
CA VAL A 181 1.55 -8.35 2.86
C VAL A 181 2.04 -8.11 1.45
N THR A 182 2.82 -7.07 1.28
CA THR A 182 3.59 -6.82 0.06
C THR A 182 5.00 -6.40 0.45
N ILE A 183 5.99 -7.03 -0.10
CA ILE A 183 7.37 -6.58 -0.02
C ILE A 183 7.59 -5.47 -1.06
N ASN A 184 8.15 -4.34 -0.64
CA ASN A 184 8.74 -3.35 -1.53
C ASN A 184 10.26 -3.46 -1.43
N MET A 185 10.91 -3.62 -2.57
CA MET A 185 12.35 -3.73 -2.66
C MET A 185 12.89 -2.69 -3.64
N VAL A 186 13.87 -1.90 -3.18
CA VAL A 186 14.63 -1.00 -4.04
C VAL A 186 15.74 -1.80 -4.68
N MET A 187 15.72 -1.89 -5.99
CA MET A 187 16.69 -2.62 -6.81
C MET A 187 17.86 -1.69 -7.14
N VAL A 188 18.90 -1.73 -6.33
CA VAL A 188 20.10 -0.90 -6.56
C VAL A 188 20.86 -1.42 -7.79
N PRO A 189 21.25 -0.58 -8.75
CA PRO A 189 21.86 -1.05 -9.99
C PRO A 189 23.11 -1.92 -9.79
N GLU A 190 23.97 -1.54 -8.86
CA GLU A 190 25.21 -2.25 -8.56
C GLU A 190 25.00 -3.65 -7.94
N TRP A 191 23.83 -3.88 -7.37
CA TRP A 191 23.49 -5.16 -6.70
C TRP A 191 22.31 -5.87 -7.35
N PHE A 192 21.92 -5.44 -8.52
CA PHE A 192 20.67 -5.83 -9.17
C PHE A 192 20.46 -7.34 -9.22
N GLU A 193 21.47 -8.12 -9.65
CA GLU A 193 21.34 -9.58 -9.76
C GLU A 193 21.15 -10.24 -8.38
N LYS A 194 21.96 -9.85 -7.41
CA LYS A 194 21.81 -10.33 -6.04
C LYS A 194 20.44 -9.98 -5.46
N ASP A 195 19.98 -8.77 -5.72
CA ASP A 195 18.69 -8.30 -5.23
C ASP A 195 17.54 -9.02 -5.94
N TRP A 196 17.71 -9.36 -7.20
CA TRP A 196 16.75 -10.19 -7.93
C TRP A 196 16.62 -11.58 -7.33
N ASP A 197 17.73 -12.27 -7.00
CA ASP A 197 17.72 -13.57 -6.36
C ASP A 197 17.07 -13.51 -4.96
N ASN A 198 17.36 -12.45 -4.20
CA ASN A 198 16.68 -12.21 -2.92
C ASN A 198 15.16 -12.00 -3.10
N ALA A 199 14.75 -11.27 -4.11
CA ALA A 199 13.33 -11.09 -4.42
C ALA A 199 12.64 -12.41 -4.79
N LEU A 200 13.31 -13.27 -5.59
CA LEU A 200 12.84 -14.62 -5.92
C LEU A 200 12.66 -15.47 -4.68
N PHE A 201 13.60 -15.43 -3.73
CA PHE A 201 13.52 -16.18 -2.47
C PHE A 201 12.20 -15.93 -1.72
N PHE A 202 11.76 -14.67 -1.62
CA PHE A 202 10.49 -14.34 -0.98
C PHE A 202 9.28 -14.68 -1.87
N HIS A 203 9.40 -14.43 -3.15
CA HIS A 203 8.36 -14.71 -4.11
C HIS A 203 8.01 -16.21 -4.14
N GLU A 204 9.01 -17.09 -4.09
CA GLU A 204 8.85 -18.55 -4.04
C GLU A 204 8.17 -19.03 -2.76
N GLN A 205 8.24 -18.26 -1.68
CA GLN A 205 7.50 -18.52 -0.44
C GLN A 205 6.04 -18.00 -0.48
N GLY A 206 5.59 -17.46 -1.61
CA GLY A 206 4.21 -16.97 -1.79
C GLY A 206 4.00 -15.56 -1.25
N ILE A 207 5.08 -14.81 -1.01
CA ILE A 207 4.99 -13.41 -0.60
C ILE A 207 5.06 -12.52 -1.85
N ASN A 208 4.11 -11.60 -1.99
CA ASN A 208 4.11 -10.66 -3.11
C ASN A 208 5.29 -9.68 -3.00
N VAL A 209 6.08 -9.58 -4.06
CA VAL A 209 7.23 -8.67 -4.14
C VAL A 209 7.04 -7.66 -5.25
N THR A 210 7.16 -6.38 -4.89
CA THR A 210 7.16 -5.25 -5.82
C THR A 210 8.57 -4.68 -5.92
N LEU A 211 9.11 -4.72 -7.12
CA LEU A 211 10.43 -4.19 -7.43
C LEU A 211 10.32 -2.70 -7.79
N LYS A 212 11.21 -1.89 -7.26
CA LYS A 212 11.25 -0.45 -7.54
C LYS A 212 12.66 -0.03 -7.94
N PRO A 213 12.81 0.79 -8.98
CA PRO A 213 14.11 1.39 -9.25
C PRO A 213 14.50 2.33 -8.12
N GLN A 214 15.81 2.46 -7.89
CA GLN A 214 16.33 3.46 -6.98
C GLN A 214 16.10 4.86 -7.57
N SER A 215 15.57 5.76 -6.75
CA SER A 215 15.46 7.18 -7.12
C SER A 215 16.63 8.00 -6.56
N ASP A 216 16.89 9.11 -7.17
CA ASP A 216 17.85 10.10 -6.68
C ASP A 216 17.41 10.65 -5.30
N PRO A 217 18.31 11.34 -4.56
CA PRO A 217 18.00 11.89 -3.22
C PRO A 217 16.84 12.88 -3.21
N THR A 218 16.46 13.45 -4.33
CA THR A 218 15.33 14.38 -4.47
C THR A 218 14.03 13.69 -4.85
N ALA A 219 14.06 12.37 -5.11
CA ALA A 219 12.95 11.58 -5.60
C ALA A 219 12.37 12.07 -6.96
N SER A 220 13.17 12.79 -7.74
CA SER A 220 12.72 13.39 -9.00
C SER A 220 12.98 12.52 -10.23
N ARG A 221 13.94 11.63 -10.15
CA ARG A 221 14.32 10.73 -11.26
C ARG A 221 14.91 9.42 -10.74
N VAL A 222 14.92 8.42 -11.61
CA VAL A 222 15.66 7.18 -11.39
C VAL A 222 17.16 7.48 -11.51
N VAL A 223 17.99 6.86 -10.67
CA VAL A 223 19.45 7.00 -10.77
C VAL A 223 19.97 6.36 -12.05
N ASP A 224 21.15 6.80 -12.48
CA ASP A 224 21.86 6.18 -13.59
C ASP A 224 22.38 4.78 -13.21
N GLY A 225 22.80 3.98 -14.19
CA GLY A 225 23.40 2.65 -13.96
C GLY A 225 22.51 1.45 -14.28
N TYR A 226 21.22 1.66 -14.58
CA TYR A 226 20.37 0.59 -15.10
C TYR A 226 20.63 0.35 -16.58
N THR A 227 20.79 -0.94 -16.95
CA THR A 227 20.73 -1.36 -18.36
C THR A 227 19.28 -1.46 -18.82
N ASP A 228 19.08 -1.51 -20.16
CA ASP A 228 17.75 -1.71 -20.73
C ASP A 228 17.12 -3.04 -20.25
N GLU A 229 17.93 -4.09 -20.09
CA GLU A 229 17.48 -5.38 -19.56
C GLU A 229 17.00 -5.26 -18.12
N MET A 230 17.75 -4.58 -17.25
CA MET A 230 17.34 -4.33 -15.85
C MET A 230 16.01 -3.57 -15.80
N LEU A 231 15.87 -2.52 -16.60
CA LEU A 231 14.62 -1.73 -16.66
C LEU A 231 13.46 -2.58 -17.18
N GLN A 232 13.69 -3.44 -18.17
CA GLN A 232 12.67 -4.36 -18.68
C GLN A 232 12.22 -5.37 -17.61
N ARG A 233 13.17 -5.91 -16.82
CA ARG A 233 12.85 -6.81 -15.71
C ARG A 233 12.07 -6.09 -14.61
N LEU A 234 12.42 -4.86 -14.27
CA LEU A 234 11.64 -4.03 -13.32
C LEU A 234 10.22 -3.79 -13.83
N TYR A 235 10.06 -3.49 -15.11
CA TYR A 235 8.76 -3.27 -15.72
C TYR A 235 7.90 -4.53 -15.73
N ASN A 236 8.47 -5.68 -16.03
CA ASN A 236 7.76 -6.97 -16.04
C ASN A 236 7.43 -7.46 -14.64
N GLY A 237 8.20 -7.02 -13.62
CA GLY A 237 8.07 -7.49 -12.24
C GLY A 237 8.51 -8.94 -12.06
N MET A 238 8.11 -9.56 -10.95
CA MET A 238 8.42 -10.95 -10.65
C MET A 238 7.75 -11.89 -11.64
N PRO A 239 8.42 -13.02 -11.99
CA PRO A 239 7.87 -14.02 -12.88
C PRO A 239 6.49 -14.49 -12.40
N GLN A 240 5.59 -14.78 -13.34
CA GLN A 240 4.36 -15.47 -12.98
C GLN A 240 4.72 -16.88 -12.52
N MET A 241 4.55 -17.13 -11.23
CA MET A 241 4.72 -18.48 -10.70
C MET A 241 3.53 -19.34 -11.06
N ALA A 242 3.82 -20.59 -11.43
CA ALA A 242 2.79 -21.65 -11.37
C ALA A 242 2.43 -21.80 -9.89
N TYR A 243 1.35 -21.21 -9.50
CA TYR A 243 0.92 -21.23 -8.12
C TYR A 243 0.44 -22.63 -7.74
N THR A 244 1.10 -23.22 -6.79
CA THR A 244 0.55 -24.37 -6.10
C THR A 244 -0.57 -23.86 -5.19
N GLU A 245 -1.71 -24.52 -5.24
CA GLU A 245 -2.93 -24.18 -4.50
C GLU A 245 -2.68 -23.91 -3.00
N SER A 246 -1.70 -24.61 -2.41
CA SER A 246 -1.35 -24.50 -1.00
C SER A 246 -0.68 -23.17 -0.60
N LYS A 247 0.03 -22.51 -1.52
CA LYS A 247 0.76 -21.24 -1.22
C LYS A 247 -0.10 -19.99 -1.38
N ARG A 248 -1.40 -20.12 -1.70
CA ARG A 248 -2.29 -19.03 -2.03
C ARG A 248 -3.61 -19.00 -1.36
N GLN A 249 -3.83 -19.88 -0.43
CA GLN A 249 -5.11 -19.90 0.27
C GLN A 249 -5.49 -18.53 0.85
N TRP A 250 -4.51 -17.73 1.26
CA TRP A 250 -4.81 -16.41 1.79
C TRP A 250 -5.28 -15.40 0.71
N ASN A 251 -4.77 -15.48 -0.53
CA ASN A 251 -5.25 -14.66 -1.65
C ASN A 251 -6.61 -15.12 -2.16
N ASN A 252 -6.94 -16.39 -1.97
CA ASN A 252 -8.19 -17.02 -2.39
C ASN A 252 -9.15 -17.22 -1.20
N ARG A 253 -8.79 -16.83 0.01
CA ARG A 253 -9.70 -16.85 1.14
C ARG A 253 -10.94 -16.04 0.77
N PRO A 254 -12.14 -16.52 1.13
CA PRO A 254 -13.33 -15.68 1.10
C PRO A 254 -12.96 -14.41 1.85
N ARG A 255 -13.09 -13.29 1.19
CA ARG A 255 -12.90 -12.01 1.86
C ARG A 255 -13.86 -11.97 3.02
N PRO A 256 -13.49 -11.34 4.15
CA PRO A 256 -14.38 -11.25 5.30
C PRO A 256 -15.75 -10.70 4.88
N SER A 257 -16.77 -11.03 5.62
CA SER A 257 -18.19 -10.73 5.33
C SER A 257 -18.53 -9.23 5.27
N PHE A 258 -17.62 -8.36 5.65
CA PHE A 258 -17.69 -6.93 5.36
C PHE A 258 -17.22 -6.63 3.92
N GLU A 259 -17.04 -7.68 3.10
CA GLU A 259 -16.85 -7.44 1.69
C GLU A 259 -17.79 -6.35 1.27
N LEU A 260 -17.09 -5.34 0.84
CA LEU A 260 -17.66 -4.21 0.18
C LEU A 260 -18.89 -4.70 -0.57
N PRO A 261 -20.06 -4.12 -0.30
CA PRO A 261 -21.27 -4.55 -0.96
C PRO A 261 -20.96 -4.69 -2.45
N PRO A 262 -21.49 -5.71 -3.12
CA PRO A 262 -21.22 -5.91 -4.53
C PRO A 262 -21.37 -4.55 -5.18
N TYR A 263 -20.25 -4.00 -5.62
CA TYR A 263 -20.25 -2.66 -6.16
C TYR A 263 -21.25 -2.67 -7.28
N THR A 264 -22.33 -1.98 -7.07
CA THR A 264 -23.10 -1.48 -8.17
C THR A 264 -22.14 -0.58 -8.92
N ILE A 265 -21.42 -1.19 -9.81
CA ILE A 265 -20.64 -0.53 -10.83
C ILE A 265 -21.63 0.38 -11.47
N GLY A 266 -21.44 1.69 -11.25
CA GLY A 266 -22.34 2.74 -11.65
C GLY A 266 -23.43 2.25 -12.59
N ASP A 267 -24.63 2.24 -12.10
CA ASP A 267 -25.84 1.98 -12.87
C ASP A 267 -25.75 0.85 -13.93
N ASN A 268 -25.40 -0.38 -13.50
CA ASN A 268 -25.53 -1.62 -14.25
C ASN A 268 -24.45 -2.00 -15.28
N ASP A 269 -23.32 -1.35 -15.36
CA ASP A 269 -22.25 -1.83 -16.24
C ASP A 269 -21.50 -3.03 -15.64
N LYS A 270 -22.07 -4.22 -15.81
CA LYS A 270 -21.47 -5.50 -15.39
C LYS A 270 -20.22 -5.89 -16.20
N SER A 271 -19.90 -5.14 -17.25
CA SER A 271 -18.77 -5.44 -18.12
C SER A 271 -17.42 -5.01 -17.50
N VAL A 272 -17.45 -4.13 -16.50
CA VAL A 272 -16.23 -3.60 -15.87
C VAL A 272 -15.79 -4.47 -14.71
N PRO A 273 -14.55 -5.01 -14.74
CA PRO A 273 -14.04 -5.82 -13.64
C PRO A 273 -14.04 -5.10 -12.29
N TRP A 274 -14.42 -5.81 -11.24
CA TRP A 274 -14.54 -5.28 -9.88
C TRP A 274 -13.24 -4.69 -9.33
N HIS A 275 -12.08 -5.18 -9.77
CA HIS A 275 -10.76 -4.71 -9.31
C HIS A 275 -10.30 -3.40 -9.96
N MET A 276 -11.03 -2.90 -10.93
CA MET A 276 -10.76 -1.59 -11.52
C MET A 276 -11.15 -0.48 -10.56
N GLN A 277 -10.19 0.31 -10.10
CA GLN A 277 -10.36 1.25 -9.01
C GLN A 277 -10.42 2.71 -9.46
N ILE A 278 -9.86 3.04 -10.61
CA ILE A 278 -9.82 4.40 -11.14
C ILE A 278 -10.95 4.56 -12.17
N GLU A 279 -11.78 5.56 -11.95
CA GLU A 279 -12.81 5.98 -12.88
C GLU A 279 -12.39 7.29 -13.55
N PHE A 280 -12.36 7.30 -14.86
CA PHE A 280 -12.22 8.49 -15.68
C PHE A 280 -13.59 8.86 -16.22
N LYS A 281 -13.88 10.16 -16.29
CA LYS A 281 -15.11 10.67 -16.87
C LYS A 281 -14.76 11.73 -17.90
N ASP A 282 -15.27 11.57 -19.13
CA ASP A 282 -15.10 12.55 -20.18
C ASP A 282 -16.15 13.70 -20.09
N SER A 283 -16.02 14.69 -20.95
CA SER A 283 -16.91 15.86 -21.01
C SER A 283 -18.36 15.50 -21.36
N THR A 284 -18.62 14.34 -21.96
CA THR A 284 -19.96 13.84 -22.27
C THR A 284 -20.61 13.10 -21.12
N GLY A 285 -19.84 12.83 -20.05
CA GLY A 285 -20.26 12.05 -18.90
C GLY A 285 -20.04 10.55 -19.04
N LYS A 286 -19.46 10.07 -20.15
CA LYS A 286 -19.10 8.68 -20.34
C LYS A 286 -17.96 8.30 -19.41
N LYS A 287 -18.03 7.08 -18.86
CA LYS A 287 -17.07 6.54 -17.88
C LYS A 287 -16.13 5.54 -18.52
N TRP A 288 -14.90 5.60 -18.07
CA TRP A 288 -13.81 4.70 -18.44
C TRP A 288 -13.09 4.25 -17.16
N TYR A 289 -12.48 3.07 -17.16
CA TYR A 289 -11.96 2.49 -15.94
C TYR A 289 -10.53 1.95 -16.08
N MET A 290 -9.77 2.05 -15.01
CA MET A 290 -8.40 1.51 -14.89
C MET A 290 -8.16 1.07 -13.45
N ASP A 291 -7.35 0.02 -13.21
CA ASP A 291 -7.16 -0.53 -11.87
C ASP A 291 -5.96 0.02 -11.11
N GLN A 292 -4.93 0.47 -11.77
CA GLN A 292 -3.66 0.80 -11.12
C GLN A 292 -3.07 2.11 -11.65
N ALA A 293 -2.44 2.84 -10.71
CA ALA A 293 -1.78 4.10 -11.01
C ALA A 293 -0.58 3.92 -11.97
N GLU A 294 0.10 2.77 -11.91
CA GLU A 294 1.23 2.48 -12.81
C GLU A 294 0.81 2.44 -14.28
N ARG A 295 -0.37 1.89 -14.57
CA ARG A 295 -0.91 1.89 -15.93
C ARG A 295 -1.35 3.27 -16.37
N PHE A 296 -1.87 4.05 -15.45
CA PHE A 296 -2.16 5.46 -15.68
C PHE A 296 -0.90 6.25 -16.07
N ASN A 297 0.20 6.03 -15.34
CA ASN A 297 1.49 6.65 -15.66
C ASN A 297 2.05 6.21 -17.02
N ALA A 298 1.80 4.96 -17.42
CA ALA A 298 2.23 4.45 -18.72
C ALA A 298 1.62 5.20 -19.91
N PHE A 299 0.46 5.84 -19.73
CA PHE A 299 -0.16 6.71 -20.73
C PHE A 299 0.31 8.17 -20.64
N ASN A 300 1.28 8.48 -19.75
CA ASN A 300 1.81 9.83 -19.54
C ASN A 300 0.71 10.88 -19.26
N PHE A 301 -0.39 10.44 -18.65
CA PHE A 301 -1.45 11.36 -18.28
C PHE A 301 -1.07 12.11 -17.01
N ASN A 302 -0.57 13.32 -17.18
CA ASN A 302 -0.15 14.21 -16.09
C ASN A 302 -0.63 15.65 -16.29
N LYS A 303 -1.65 15.84 -17.10
CA LYS A 303 -2.18 17.17 -17.46
C LYS A 303 -3.29 17.60 -16.50
N PHE A 304 -2.93 17.81 -15.22
CA PHE A 304 -3.90 18.18 -14.18
C PHE A 304 -4.00 19.69 -13.93
N LYS A 305 -3.38 20.53 -14.76
CA LYS A 305 -3.45 21.99 -14.60
C LYS A 305 -4.90 22.46 -14.74
N GLY A 306 -5.40 23.14 -13.71
CA GLY A 306 -6.78 23.63 -13.65
C GLY A 306 -7.81 22.64 -13.10
N TRP A 307 -7.37 21.45 -12.68
CA TRP A 307 -8.24 20.48 -12.02
C TRP A 307 -8.35 20.72 -10.52
N GLU A 308 -9.51 20.42 -9.95
CA GLU A 308 -9.69 20.40 -8.50
C GLU A 308 -9.08 19.14 -7.90
N CYS A 309 -8.24 19.31 -6.88
CA CYS A 309 -7.68 18.21 -6.12
C CYS A 309 -8.45 18.02 -4.81
N THR A 310 -9.02 16.83 -4.61
CA THR A 310 -9.77 16.50 -3.38
C THR A 310 -8.89 15.95 -2.25
N SER A 311 -7.57 15.86 -2.41
CA SER A 311 -6.72 15.22 -1.39
C SER A 311 -6.75 15.93 -0.04
N GLY A 312 -6.84 17.27 -0.02
CA GLY A 312 -6.99 18.04 1.22
C GLY A 312 -8.37 17.95 1.85
N PHE A 313 -9.39 17.52 1.10
CA PHE A 313 -10.76 17.34 1.58
C PHE A 313 -11.02 15.91 2.08
N LYS A 314 -10.49 14.90 1.38
CA LYS A 314 -10.70 13.47 1.69
C LYS A 314 -9.54 12.82 2.44
N GLY A 315 -8.56 13.57 2.84
CA GLY A 315 -7.42 13.03 3.56
C GLY A 315 -6.41 14.08 3.98
N ILE A 316 -5.57 13.69 4.90
CA ILE A 316 -4.50 14.53 5.46
C ILE A 316 -3.18 13.76 5.51
N ILE A 317 -2.08 14.51 5.48
CA ILE A 317 -0.74 13.99 5.75
C ILE A 317 -0.24 14.66 7.04
N ILE A 318 0.16 13.85 8.01
CA ILE A 318 0.75 14.30 9.28
C ILE A 318 2.24 13.98 9.25
N ARG A 319 3.09 14.98 9.53
CA ARG A 319 4.55 14.85 9.56
C ARG A 319 5.12 15.21 10.91
#